data_c0223d2ff5f85991cda97f231a899b3d
#
_entry.id   c0223d2ff5f85991cda97f231a899b3d
#
_cell.length_a   1.000
_cell.length_b   1.000
_cell.length_c   1.000
_cell.angle_alpha   90.00
_cell.angle_beta   90.00
_cell.angle_gamma   90.00
#
_symmetry.space_group_name_H-M   'P 1'
#
loop_
_entity.id
_entity.type
_entity.pdbx_description
1 polymer ?
#
loop_
_entity_poly.entity_id
_entity_poly.type
_entity_poly.pdbx_seq_one_letter_code
_entity_poly.pdbx_strand_id
1 'polypeptide(L)'
;MRNLFAILLLILGCCSSSAQHITRVLNSNVRTLRVRMVSVAIASDGSVQRPYLVLPENGVIDGTEQDNTLEISFDELSHDPKQYTYRVFHCDKNWNDSQISSYEYLDGFTTNDVVDYELSMNTQQEYTHYWLEFPNADMQLKASGNYVLQIYQDGDRDNVVAEVCFQVVEPLVNIEANVRANTDIELNGRYQQLDVDVNAGALVLRDAQELSLVVQQNGRLDNRVVVEKPTFIEPKRLRYTNQKMLIFEGGNEFRRFDSYSTYYAGYHIDRLAYNQGDYHALLEADEARGTIAKGAGREGTPYLTERDANGQWIVNCEKTDYVDTEAEYIWVHFVLPVQQPLMNMQVYVGGDLFYNQYTANNMMQYDAETKSYYLLAYLKQGGYNYLYYTKAANEQMSLLPIEGSYWQTENEYTVDVYFRPFGARYDRLVGKKITR
;
A
#
# COMPACT_ATOMS: atom_id res chain seq x y z
N MET A 1 1.43 -46.65 -51.07
CA MET A 1 1.49 -46.40 -49.63
C MET A 1 2.00 -44.99 -49.46
N ARG A 2 1.08 -44.06 -49.21
CA ARG A 2 1.36 -42.62 -49.10
C ARG A 2 1.30 -42.24 -47.65
N ASN A 3 2.45 -41.85 -47.08
CA ASN A 3 2.56 -41.35 -45.70
C ASN A 3 2.01 -39.92 -45.65
N LEU A 4 0.89 -39.73 -44.95
CA LEU A 4 0.40 -38.42 -44.53
C LEU A 4 1.17 -38.00 -43.28
N PHE A 5 2.02 -36.98 -43.36
CA PHE A 5 2.56 -36.26 -42.22
C PHE A 5 1.53 -35.20 -41.80
N ALA A 6 0.90 -35.43 -40.65
CA ALA A 6 0.09 -34.40 -39.98
C ALA A 6 1.01 -33.49 -39.18
N ILE A 7 1.18 -32.25 -39.63
CA ILE A 7 1.87 -31.20 -38.86
C ILE A 7 0.86 -30.66 -37.86
N LEU A 8 1.05 -31.02 -36.61
CA LEU A 8 0.32 -30.44 -35.47
C LEU A 8 0.97 -29.08 -35.14
N LEU A 9 0.37 -27.98 -35.57
CA LEU A 9 0.74 -26.63 -35.18
C LEU A 9 0.28 -26.42 -33.74
N LEU A 10 1.20 -26.53 -32.76
CA LEU A 10 1.02 -26.07 -31.41
C LEU A 10 1.08 -24.54 -31.43
N ILE A 11 -0.07 -23.88 -31.42
CA ILE A 11 -0.18 -22.46 -31.11
C ILE A 11 0.05 -22.34 -29.63
N LEU A 12 1.29 -22.09 -29.22
CA LEU A 12 1.61 -21.55 -27.91
C LEU A 12 1.04 -20.12 -27.87
N GLY A 13 -0.18 -19.98 -27.37
CA GLY A 13 -0.69 -18.71 -26.96
C GLY A 13 0.19 -18.23 -25.79
N CYS A 14 1.12 -17.32 -26.07
CA CYS A 14 1.68 -16.47 -25.02
C CYS A 14 0.52 -15.65 -24.43
N CYS A 15 -0.11 -16.19 -23.39
CA CYS A 15 -0.78 -15.34 -22.40
C CYS A 15 0.34 -14.56 -21.75
N SER A 16 0.64 -13.37 -22.24
CA SER A 16 1.32 -12.35 -21.47
C SER A 16 0.37 -12.02 -20.32
N SER A 17 0.54 -12.68 -19.16
CA SER A 17 -0.02 -12.16 -17.92
C SER A 17 0.68 -10.83 -17.71
N SER A 18 0.01 -9.72 -18.01
CA SER A 18 0.45 -8.43 -17.54
C SER A 18 0.53 -8.53 -16.01
N ALA A 19 1.71 -8.31 -15.45
CA ALA A 19 1.87 -8.33 -14.01
C ALA A 19 1.06 -7.14 -13.46
N GLN A 20 0.25 -7.41 -12.45
CA GLN A 20 -0.48 -6.38 -11.71
C GLN A 20 0.50 -5.37 -11.14
N HIS A 21 0.29 -4.08 -11.42
CA HIS A 21 1.11 -3.02 -10.86
C HIS A 21 0.83 -2.83 -9.37
N ILE A 22 1.89 -2.58 -8.63
CA ILE A 22 1.87 -2.28 -7.19
C ILE A 22 2.94 -1.24 -6.87
N THR A 23 2.73 -0.43 -5.84
CA THR A 23 3.79 0.47 -5.34
C THR A 23 4.95 -0.36 -4.81
N ARG A 24 6.16 -0.11 -5.32
CA ARG A 24 7.36 -0.88 -4.96
C ARG A 24 8.65 -0.18 -5.35
N VAL A 25 9.71 -0.57 -4.68
CA VAL A 25 11.09 -0.26 -5.06
C VAL A 25 11.71 -1.52 -5.69
N LEU A 26 12.34 -1.36 -6.84
CA LEU A 26 12.92 -2.44 -7.63
C LEU A 26 14.46 -2.43 -7.61
N ASN A 27 15.07 -1.28 -7.33
CA ASN A 27 16.51 -1.13 -7.21
C ASN A 27 16.93 -1.19 -5.75
N SER A 28 17.97 -1.99 -5.44
CA SER A 28 18.47 -2.16 -4.07
C SER A 28 19.11 -0.92 -3.45
N ASN A 29 19.51 0.08 -4.25
CA ASN A 29 20.05 1.33 -3.75
C ASN A 29 18.98 2.41 -3.52
N VAL A 30 17.79 2.24 -4.10
CA VAL A 30 16.66 3.14 -3.87
C VAL A 30 15.92 2.76 -2.61
N ARG A 31 15.57 3.74 -1.79
CA ARG A 31 14.90 3.58 -0.49
C ARG A 31 13.85 4.66 -0.28
N THR A 32 13.07 4.48 0.76
CA THR A 32 12.19 5.52 1.33
C THR A 32 11.26 6.14 0.29
N LEU A 33 10.74 5.30 -0.65
CA LEU A 33 9.76 5.77 -1.63
C LEU A 33 8.49 6.22 -0.90
N ARG A 34 8.15 7.51 -1.02
CA ARG A 34 6.96 8.11 -0.41
C ARG A 34 6.06 8.73 -1.48
N VAL A 35 4.77 8.69 -1.20
CA VAL A 35 3.75 9.39 -1.97
C VAL A 35 2.83 10.10 -1.01
N ARG A 36 2.73 11.42 -1.13
CA ARG A 36 1.85 12.25 -0.30
C ARG A 36 1.20 13.33 -1.13
N MET A 37 0.17 13.97 -0.65
CA MET A 37 -0.31 15.23 -1.23
C MET A 37 0.69 16.33 -0.88
N VAL A 38 0.94 17.27 -1.78
CA VAL A 38 1.80 18.45 -1.50
C VAL A 38 1.23 19.22 -0.30
N SER A 39 -0.08 19.41 -0.27
CA SER A 39 -0.77 19.99 0.90
C SER A 39 -1.40 18.87 1.74
N VAL A 40 -0.75 18.51 2.84
CA VAL A 40 -1.19 17.41 3.72
C VAL A 40 -1.83 17.94 4.99
N ALA A 41 -3.05 17.48 5.28
CA ALA A 41 -3.63 17.59 6.61
C ALA A 41 -3.33 16.33 7.43
N ILE A 42 -2.60 16.49 8.54
CA ILE A 42 -2.36 15.41 9.50
C ILE A 42 -3.57 15.34 10.43
N ALA A 43 -4.18 14.15 10.55
CA ALA A 43 -5.28 13.93 11.47
C ALA A 43 -4.81 13.99 12.93
N SER A 44 -5.74 14.16 13.87
CA SER A 44 -5.43 14.25 15.31
C SER A 44 -4.81 12.98 15.91
N ASP A 45 -4.95 11.84 15.23
CA ASP A 45 -4.34 10.54 15.58
C ASP A 45 -2.94 10.34 14.97
N GLY A 46 -2.44 11.32 14.20
CA GLY A 46 -1.16 11.24 13.49
C GLY A 46 -1.26 10.53 12.13
N SER A 47 -2.43 10.00 11.77
CA SER A 47 -2.62 9.41 10.45
C SER A 47 -2.72 10.48 9.37
N VAL A 48 -2.28 10.11 8.17
CA VAL A 48 -2.41 10.92 6.96
C VAL A 48 -3.40 10.25 6.04
N GLN A 49 -4.29 11.01 5.44
CA GLN A 49 -5.18 10.45 4.43
C GLN A 49 -4.34 9.88 3.27
N ARG A 50 -4.62 8.63 2.86
CA ARG A 50 -3.96 8.03 1.69
C ARG A 50 -4.20 8.89 0.47
N PRO A 51 -3.15 9.26 -0.29
CA PRO A 51 -3.25 10.25 -1.34
C PRO A 51 -4.08 9.74 -2.53
N TYR A 52 -4.90 10.61 -3.07
CA TYR A 52 -5.57 10.44 -4.36
C TYR A 52 -5.89 11.80 -4.95
N LEU A 53 -5.98 11.88 -6.28
CA LEU A 53 -6.32 13.10 -7.00
C LEU A 53 -7.80 13.13 -7.35
N VAL A 54 -8.34 14.33 -7.49
CA VAL A 54 -9.73 14.55 -7.86
C VAL A 54 -9.77 15.23 -9.23
N LEU A 55 -10.45 14.61 -10.18
CA LEU A 55 -10.65 15.19 -11.51
C LEU A 55 -11.69 16.32 -11.41
N PRO A 56 -11.31 17.58 -11.67
CA PRO A 56 -12.21 18.72 -11.57
C PRO A 56 -13.23 18.74 -12.72
N GLU A 57 -14.24 19.61 -12.63
CA GLU A 57 -15.31 19.73 -13.63
C GLU A 57 -14.80 20.11 -15.04
N ASN A 58 -13.68 20.84 -15.12
CA ASN A 58 -13.05 21.18 -16.40
C ASN A 58 -12.33 19.95 -17.06
N GLY A 59 -12.24 18.84 -16.34
CA GLY A 59 -11.72 17.57 -16.82
C GLY A 59 -10.19 17.49 -16.95
N VAL A 60 -9.44 18.42 -16.36
CA VAL A 60 -7.95 18.42 -16.41
C VAL A 60 -7.38 18.72 -15.04
N ILE A 61 -6.40 17.94 -14.61
CA ILE A 61 -5.54 18.21 -13.45
C ILE A 61 -4.18 18.67 -13.98
N ASP A 62 -3.85 19.93 -13.78
CA ASP A 62 -2.67 20.61 -14.36
C ASP A 62 -1.53 20.83 -13.36
N GLY A 63 -1.71 20.44 -12.09
CA GLY A 63 -0.71 20.59 -11.03
C GLY A 63 -0.61 21.99 -10.43
N THR A 64 -1.56 22.89 -10.73
CA THR A 64 -1.56 24.25 -10.14
C THR A 64 -2.15 24.28 -8.73
N GLU A 65 -2.97 23.29 -8.37
CA GLU A 65 -3.62 23.18 -7.06
C GLU A 65 -2.82 22.23 -6.16
N GLN A 66 -2.17 22.75 -5.13
CA GLN A 66 -1.31 21.96 -4.20
C GLN A 66 -2.08 20.90 -3.42
N ASP A 67 -3.36 21.09 -3.16
CA ASP A 67 -4.24 20.10 -2.53
C ASP A 67 -4.73 19.02 -3.50
N ASN A 68 -4.38 19.13 -4.79
CA ASN A 68 -4.65 18.17 -5.86
C ASN A 68 -3.38 17.78 -6.64
N THR A 69 -2.22 17.86 -5.98
CA THR A 69 -0.91 17.50 -6.51
C THR A 69 -0.22 16.54 -5.57
N LEU A 70 0.36 15.47 -6.13
CA LEU A 70 1.18 14.49 -5.40
C LEU A 70 2.62 14.97 -5.34
N GLU A 71 3.26 14.80 -4.20
CA GLU A 71 4.71 14.75 -4.08
C GLU A 71 5.14 13.28 -4.00
N ILE A 72 6.03 12.90 -4.88
CA ILE A 72 6.66 11.58 -4.91
C ILE A 72 8.14 11.77 -4.63
N SER A 73 8.64 11.14 -3.58
CA SER A 73 10.05 11.27 -3.18
C SER A 73 10.68 9.91 -2.88
N PHE A 74 11.99 9.82 -3.07
CA PHE A 74 12.80 8.64 -2.78
C PHE A 74 14.25 9.02 -2.54
N ASP A 75 15.00 8.13 -1.90
CA ASP A 75 16.43 8.30 -1.66
C ASP A 75 17.24 7.29 -2.50
N GLU A 76 18.30 7.74 -3.13
CA GLU A 76 19.37 6.90 -3.68
C GLU A 76 20.53 6.86 -2.68
N LEU A 77 20.96 5.67 -2.25
CA LEU A 77 22.02 5.49 -1.25
C LEU A 77 23.41 5.78 -1.83
N SER A 78 23.63 7.01 -2.28
CA SER A 78 24.87 7.53 -2.86
C SER A 78 24.85 9.03 -2.90
N HIS A 79 26.03 9.69 -2.75
CA HIS A 79 26.24 11.10 -3.06
C HIS A 79 26.63 11.34 -4.53
N ASP A 80 26.54 10.32 -5.40
CA ASP A 80 26.72 10.46 -6.84
C ASP A 80 25.33 10.55 -7.52
N PRO A 81 24.82 11.77 -7.79
CA PRO A 81 23.48 11.94 -8.32
C PRO A 81 23.27 11.22 -9.64
N LYS A 82 22.19 10.46 -9.76
CA LYS A 82 21.79 9.74 -10.97
C LYS A 82 20.74 10.55 -11.73
N GLN A 83 20.66 10.30 -13.03
CA GLN A 83 19.58 10.85 -13.84
C GLN A 83 18.38 9.91 -13.80
N TYR A 84 17.25 10.42 -13.34
CA TYR A 84 15.99 9.70 -13.31
C TYR A 84 14.96 10.34 -14.23
N THR A 85 14.23 9.50 -14.94
CA THR A 85 13.11 9.89 -15.80
C THR A 85 11.88 9.14 -15.37
N TYR A 86 10.69 9.71 -15.48
CA TYR A 86 9.44 9.04 -15.15
C TYR A 86 8.44 9.06 -16.32
N ARG A 87 7.52 8.11 -16.29
CA ARG A 87 6.40 7.98 -17.21
C ARG A 87 5.16 7.49 -16.48
N VAL A 88 3.99 7.72 -17.05
CA VAL A 88 2.71 7.39 -16.42
C VAL A 88 1.88 6.51 -17.33
N PHE A 89 1.23 5.51 -16.75
CA PHE A 89 0.27 4.63 -17.41
C PHE A 89 -1.07 4.69 -16.71
N HIS A 90 -2.13 4.58 -17.49
CA HIS A 90 -3.47 4.37 -16.97
C HIS A 90 -3.74 2.85 -16.82
N CYS A 91 -4.34 2.45 -15.70
CA CYS A 91 -4.66 1.06 -15.39
C CYS A 91 -6.17 0.83 -15.20
N ASP A 92 -6.58 -0.42 -15.36
CA ASP A 92 -7.93 -0.88 -15.04
C ASP A 92 -8.13 -0.98 -13.51
N LYS A 93 -9.36 -1.32 -13.09
CA LYS A 93 -9.68 -1.53 -11.67
C LYS A 93 -8.81 -2.60 -10.99
N ASN A 94 -8.16 -3.47 -11.73
CA ASN A 94 -7.28 -4.53 -11.21
C ASN A 94 -5.79 -4.18 -11.30
N TRP A 95 -5.45 -2.93 -11.61
CA TRP A 95 -4.08 -2.44 -11.77
C TRP A 95 -3.32 -3.08 -12.94
N ASN A 96 -4.02 -3.56 -13.98
CA ASN A 96 -3.40 -3.93 -15.25
C ASN A 96 -3.47 -2.73 -16.19
N ASP A 97 -2.52 -2.64 -17.12
CA ASP A 97 -2.52 -1.59 -18.13
C ASP A 97 -3.87 -1.53 -18.86
N SER A 98 -4.44 -0.34 -18.93
CA SER A 98 -5.65 -0.14 -19.71
C SER A 98 -5.35 -0.08 -21.20
N GLN A 99 -6.37 -0.39 -22.02
CA GLN A 99 -6.23 -0.42 -23.49
C GLN A 99 -6.55 0.92 -24.14
N ILE A 100 -6.14 2.03 -23.49
CA ILE A 100 -6.28 3.39 -24.02
C ILE A 100 -4.91 3.98 -24.32
N SER A 101 -4.84 4.86 -25.32
CA SER A 101 -3.59 5.53 -25.66
C SER A 101 -3.27 6.66 -24.67
N SER A 102 -1.99 7.00 -24.54
CA SER A 102 -1.57 8.09 -23.66
C SER A 102 -2.29 9.42 -23.91
N TYR A 103 -2.63 9.72 -25.14
CA TYR A 103 -3.37 10.94 -25.50
C TYR A 103 -4.82 11.00 -24.95
N GLU A 104 -5.35 9.89 -24.47
CA GLU A 104 -6.70 9.84 -23.90
C GLU A 104 -6.71 10.17 -22.41
N TYR A 105 -5.58 9.98 -21.71
CA TYR A 105 -5.48 10.23 -20.27
C TYR A 105 -4.41 11.25 -19.88
N LEU A 106 -3.46 11.57 -20.77
CA LEU A 106 -2.43 12.60 -20.57
C LEU A 106 -2.61 13.75 -21.56
N ASP A 107 -2.27 14.96 -21.12
CA ASP A 107 -1.96 16.10 -21.96
C ASP A 107 -0.52 16.55 -21.69
N GLY A 108 0.23 16.92 -22.75
CA GLY A 108 1.65 17.23 -22.67
C GLY A 108 2.57 16.05 -23.00
N PHE A 109 3.67 15.94 -22.29
CA PHE A 109 4.69 14.92 -22.54
C PHE A 109 4.29 13.54 -21.99
N THR A 110 4.84 12.48 -22.57
CA THR A 110 4.64 11.09 -22.07
C THR A 110 5.73 10.64 -21.11
N THR A 111 6.81 11.40 -21.02
CA THR A 111 7.95 11.19 -20.10
C THR A 111 8.46 12.55 -19.64
N ASN A 112 8.98 12.62 -18.41
CA ASN A 112 9.64 13.82 -17.90
C ASN A 112 10.76 13.42 -16.93
N ASP A 113 11.70 14.32 -16.66
CA ASP A 113 12.84 14.05 -15.80
C ASP A 113 12.57 14.43 -14.34
N VAL A 114 13.18 13.70 -13.41
CA VAL A 114 13.24 14.07 -12.00
C VAL A 114 14.43 15.02 -11.84
N VAL A 115 14.15 16.32 -11.74
CA VAL A 115 15.18 17.37 -11.74
C VAL A 115 15.56 17.84 -10.35
N ASP A 116 14.65 17.68 -9.39
CA ASP A 116 14.83 18.16 -8.03
C ASP A 116 15.48 17.08 -7.16
N TYR A 117 16.63 17.42 -6.59
CA TYR A 117 17.34 16.57 -5.64
C TYR A 117 18.21 17.39 -4.69
N GLU A 118 18.53 16.79 -3.54
CA GLU A 118 19.41 17.33 -2.53
C GLU A 118 20.28 16.23 -1.92
N LEU A 119 21.55 16.52 -1.65
CA LEU A 119 22.45 15.58 -0.99
C LEU A 119 22.21 15.56 0.51
N SER A 120 22.28 14.38 1.11
CA SER A 120 22.20 14.24 2.56
C SER A 120 23.34 14.97 3.26
N MET A 121 23.06 15.50 4.44
CA MET A 121 24.03 16.19 5.27
C MET A 121 24.02 15.63 6.70
N ASN A 122 25.19 15.60 7.31
CA ASN A 122 25.34 15.16 8.72
C ASN A 122 24.86 13.74 9.00
N THR A 123 24.85 12.87 7.99
CA THR A 123 24.50 11.45 8.07
C THR A 123 25.72 10.55 7.88
N GLN A 124 25.73 9.36 8.48
CA GLN A 124 26.77 8.33 8.23
C GLN A 124 26.54 7.66 6.89
N GLN A 125 25.27 7.29 6.60
CA GLN A 125 24.90 6.83 5.29
C GLN A 125 24.69 8.02 4.36
N GLU A 126 25.55 8.16 3.39
CA GLU A 126 25.38 9.14 2.33
C GLU A 126 24.24 8.72 1.38
N TYR A 127 23.34 9.66 1.07
CA TYR A 127 22.26 9.47 0.10
C TYR A 127 21.92 10.77 -0.62
N THR A 128 21.29 10.64 -1.78
CA THR A 128 20.67 11.74 -2.51
C THR A 128 19.17 11.64 -2.40
N HIS A 129 18.51 12.66 -1.87
CA HIS A 129 17.06 12.76 -1.80
C HIS A 129 16.54 13.35 -3.10
N TYR A 130 15.61 12.66 -3.78
CA TYR A 130 14.92 13.10 -4.98
C TYR A 130 13.44 13.29 -4.71
N TRP A 131 12.85 14.32 -5.37
CA TRP A 131 11.41 14.51 -5.35
C TRP A 131 10.89 15.05 -6.67
N LEU A 132 9.62 14.84 -6.92
CA LEU A 132 8.88 15.42 -8.03
C LEU A 132 7.43 15.70 -7.61
N GLU A 133 6.85 16.75 -8.17
CA GLU A 133 5.43 17.03 -8.06
C GLU A 133 4.70 16.54 -9.31
N PHE A 134 3.57 15.86 -9.11
CA PHE A 134 2.78 15.28 -10.18
C PHE A 134 1.27 15.36 -9.87
N PRO A 135 0.37 15.72 -10.85
CA PRO A 135 0.68 16.25 -12.19
C PRO A 135 1.40 17.60 -12.17
N ASN A 136 1.88 18.03 -13.33
CA ASN A 136 2.55 19.32 -13.49
C ASN A 136 2.25 19.91 -14.88
N ALA A 137 2.79 21.09 -15.17
CA ALA A 137 2.54 21.79 -16.43
C ALA A 137 2.91 20.99 -17.69
N ASP A 138 3.90 20.11 -17.57
CA ASP A 138 4.42 19.30 -18.68
C ASP A 138 3.64 17.99 -18.87
N MET A 139 2.97 17.49 -17.83
CA MET A 139 2.22 16.25 -17.83
C MET A 139 0.93 16.39 -17.00
N GLN A 140 -0.17 16.64 -17.68
CA GLN A 140 -1.48 16.86 -17.08
C GLN A 140 -2.37 15.62 -17.23
N LEU A 141 -3.25 15.35 -16.25
CA LEU A 141 -4.18 14.23 -16.28
C LEU A 141 -5.57 14.68 -16.70
N LYS A 142 -6.23 13.89 -17.56
CA LYS A 142 -7.59 14.16 -18.08
C LYS A 142 -8.56 12.97 -18.04
N ALA A 143 -8.22 11.92 -17.35
CA ALA A 143 -9.10 10.78 -17.15
C ALA A 143 -9.06 10.32 -15.68
N SER A 144 -10.18 9.83 -15.18
CA SER A 144 -10.25 9.17 -13.89
C SER A 144 -9.89 7.68 -14.00
N GLY A 145 -9.39 7.09 -12.91
CA GLY A 145 -9.02 5.68 -12.86
C GLY A 145 -7.78 5.43 -12.01
N ASN A 146 -7.17 4.28 -12.20
CA ASN A 146 -5.90 3.93 -11.56
C ASN A 146 -4.73 4.31 -12.46
N TYR A 147 -3.64 4.71 -11.84
CA TYR A 147 -2.43 5.14 -12.52
C TYR A 147 -1.19 4.54 -11.88
N VAL A 148 -0.20 4.26 -12.72
CA VAL A 148 1.14 3.87 -12.30
C VAL A 148 2.14 4.89 -12.84
N LEU A 149 2.94 5.47 -11.96
CA LEU A 149 4.10 6.25 -12.31
C LEU A 149 5.33 5.36 -12.14
N GLN A 150 6.06 5.12 -13.22
CA GLN A 150 7.30 4.37 -13.22
C GLN A 150 8.48 5.33 -13.29
N ILE A 151 9.44 5.15 -12.38
CA ILE A 151 10.72 5.89 -12.37
C ILE A 151 11.78 4.93 -12.88
N TYR A 152 12.59 5.36 -13.85
CA TYR A 152 13.67 4.59 -14.44
C TYR A 152 14.94 5.41 -14.57
N GLN A 153 16.08 4.77 -14.53
CA GLN A 153 17.37 5.41 -14.49
C GLN A 153 17.96 5.54 -15.91
N ASP A 154 18.71 6.64 -16.15
CA ASP A 154 19.51 6.92 -17.36
C ASP A 154 18.71 6.86 -18.69
N GLY A 155 17.41 7.14 -18.63
CA GLY A 155 16.52 7.06 -19.79
C GLY A 155 16.23 5.64 -20.29
N ASP A 156 16.76 4.62 -19.61
CA ASP A 156 16.55 3.21 -19.95
C ASP A 156 15.24 2.69 -19.35
N ARG A 157 14.24 2.51 -20.20
CA ARG A 157 12.89 2.05 -19.82
C ARG A 157 12.84 0.64 -19.24
N ASP A 158 13.88 -0.16 -19.44
CA ASP A 158 14.00 -1.51 -18.88
C ASP A 158 14.64 -1.48 -17.48
N ASN A 159 15.31 -0.38 -17.12
CA ASN A 159 15.91 -0.15 -15.81
C ASN A 159 14.96 0.61 -14.87
N VAL A 160 13.78 0.03 -14.60
CA VAL A 160 12.80 0.62 -13.68
C VAL A 160 13.30 0.47 -12.24
N VAL A 161 13.41 1.58 -11.52
CA VAL A 161 13.89 1.61 -10.13
C VAL A 161 12.77 1.67 -9.10
N ALA A 162 11.63 2.26 -9.45
CA ALA A 162 10.46 2.33 -8.59
C ALA A 162 9.16 2.43 -9.39
N GLU A 163 8.08 1.93 -8.81
CA GLU A 163 6.71 2.11 -9.29
C GLU A 163 5.85 2.70 -8.18
N VAL A 164 5.03 3.67 -8.53
CA VAL A 164 4.08 4.35 -7.65
C VAL A 164 2.67 4.18 -8.22
N CYS A 165 1.78 3.56 -7.44
CA CYS A 165 0.37 3.43 -7.76
C CYS A 165 -0.42 4.55 -7.08
N PHE A 166 -1.26 5.25 -7.83
CA PHE A 166 -2.14 6.29 -7.31
C PHE A 166 -3.48 6.30 -8.07
N GLN A 167 -4.45 7.04 -7.57
CA GLN A 167 -5.80 7.07 -8.14
C GLN A 167 -6.24 8.49 -8.47
N VAL A 168 -7.03 8.61 -9.54
CA VAL A 168 -7.73 9.83 -9.94
C VAL A 168 -9.23 9.57 -9.87
N VAL A 169 -9.93 10.28 -9.01
CA VAL A 169 -11.36 10.12 -8.75
C VAL A 169 -12.15 11.22 -9.48
N GLU A 170 -13.18 10.81 -10.18
CA GLU A 170 -14.22 11.71 -10.72
C GLU A 170 -15.48 11.57 -9.85
N PRO A 171 -15.80 12.52 -8.95
CA PRO A 171 -16.80 12.32 -7.89
C PRO A 171 -18.24 12.42 -8.43
N LEU A 172 -18.70 11.39 -9.15
CA LEU A 172 -20.04 11.34 -9.78
C LEU A 172 -21.07 10.57 -8.95
N VAL A 173 -20.65 9.77 -7.98
CA VAL A 173 -21.52 8.97 -7.12
C VAL A 173 -21.32 9.32 -5.66
N ASN A 174 -22.36 9.13 -4.85
CA ASN A 174 -22.25 9.22 -3.40
C ASN A 174 -22.21 7.82 -2.80
N ILE A 175 -21.28 7.59 -1.86
CA ILE A 175 -21.03 6.30 -1.22
C ILE A 175 -21.30 6.44 0.29
N GLU A 176 -22.19 5.61 0.80
CA GLU A 176 -22.38 5.39 2.22
C GLU A 176 -21.83 4.01 2.57
N ALA A 177 -20.87 3.94 3.48
CA ALA A 177 -20.26 2.70 3.91
C ALA A 177 -20.35 2.59 5.44
N ASN A 178 -20.79 1.43 5.91
CA ASN A 178 -20.93 1.15 7.33
C ASN A 178 -20.22 -0.15 7.68
N VAL A 179 -19.33 -0.09 8.67
CA VAL A 179 -18.61 -1.25 9.20
C VAL A 179 -19.39 -1.79 10.39
N ARG A 180 -19.68 -3.09 10.38
CA ARG A 180 -20.43 -3.74 11.46
C ARG A 180 -19.69 -4.96 12.01
N ALA A 181 -19.79 -5.14 13.33
CA ALA A 181 -19.24 -6.29 14.05
C ALA A 181 -20.16 -7.53 14.03
N ASN A 182 -21.46 -7.31 13.82
CA ASN A 182 -22.42 -8.38 13.61
C ASN A 182 -22.36 -8.82 12.15
N THR A 183 -21.54 -9.81 11.87
CA THR A 183 -21.33 -10.33 10.51
C THR A 183 -22.29 -11.48 10.20
N ASP A 184 -22.43 -11.84 8.93
CA ASP A 184 -23.27 -12.97 8.50
C ASP A 184 -22.72 -14.35 8.94
N ILE A 185 -21.49 -14.40 9.49
CA ILE A 185 -20.83 -15.64 9.92
C ILE A 185 -20.55 -15.69 11.41
N GLU A 186 -20.40 -14.56 12.09
CA GLU A 186 -20.03 -14.49 13.50
C GLU A 186 -20.55 -13.19 14.13
N LEU A 187 -21.02 -13.27 15.39
CA LEU A 187 -21.50 -12.11 16.12
C LEU A 187 -20.43 -11.59 17.08
N ASN A 188 -19.99 -10.35 16.89
CA ASN A 188 -19.00 -9.66 17.74
C ASN A 188 -17.76 -10.50 18.07
N GLY A 189 -17.24 -11.18 17.06
CA GLY A 189 -16.11 -12.08 17.21
C GLY A 189 -14.83 -11.54 16.56
N ARG A 190 -14.40 -12.19 15.48
CA ARG A 190 -13.12 -11.94 14.83
C ARG A 190 -13.20 -11.12 13.56
N TYR A 191 -14.41 -10.88 13.06
CA TYR A 191 -14.62 -10.31 11.74
C TYR A 191 -15.36 -8.99 11.78
N GLN A 192 -15.13 -8.20 10.76
CA GLN A 192 -15.87 -7.00 10.42
C GLN A 192 -16.51 -7.19 9.04
N GLN A 193 -17.70 -6.67 8.84
CA GLN A 193 -18.40 -6.74 7.56
C GLN A 193 -18.85 -5.36 7.13
N LEU A 194 -18.65 -5.05 5.84
CA LEU A 194 -19.12 -3.80 5.28
C LEU A 194 -20.48 -3.97 4.61
N ASP A 195 -21.34 -3.01 4.88
CA ASP A 195 -22.53 -2.74 4.08
C ASP A 195 -22.30 -1.41 3.33
N VAL A 196 -22.46 -1.45 2.01
CA VAL A 196 -22.19 -0.28 1.15
C VAL A 196 -23.42 0.03 0.31
N ASP A 197 -23.81 1.31 0.34
CA ASP A 197 -24.85 1.89 -0.51
C ASP A 197 -24.22 2.87 -1.48
N VAL A 198 -24.45 2.68 -2.78
CA VAL A 198 -23.97 3.57 -3.83
C VAL A 198 -25.14 4.27 -4.48
N ASN A 199 -25.21 5.60 -4.35
CA ASN A 199 -26.15 6.43 -5.10
C ASN A 199 -25.50 6.89 -6.40
N ALA A 200 -26.03 6.42 -7.52
CA ALA A 200 -25.47 6.67 -8.86
C ALA A 200 -25.56 8.13 -9.32
N GLY A 201 -26.26 9.00 -8.57
CA GLY A 201 -26.31 10.44 -8.85
C GLY A 201 -26.84 10.76 -10.24
N ALA A 202 -25.99 11.41 -11.05
CA ALA A 202 -26.27 11.78 -12.43
C ALA A 202 -25.90 10.69 -13.45
N LEU A 203 -25.25 9.59 -13.04
CA LEU A 203 -24.90 8.51 -13.95
C LEU A 203 -26.15 7.80 -14.47
N VAL A 204 -26.15 7.53 -15.78
CA VAL A 204 -27.18 6.73 -16.44
C VAL A 204 -26.65 5.31 -16.59
N LEU A 205 -27.14 4.41 -15.76
CA LEU A 205 -26.79 3.00 -15.81
C LEU A 205 -27.78 2.27 -16.73
N ARG A 206 -27.26 1.50 -17.66
CA ARG A 206 -28.07 0.55 -18.48
C ARG A 206 -28.19 -0.78 -17.77
N ASP A 207 -27.13 -1.18 -17.09
CA ASP A 207 -27.06 -2.39 -16.29
C ASP A 207 -26.31 -2.07 -14.96
N ALA A 208 -26.72 -2.70 -13.88
CA ALA A 208 -26.02 -2.58 -12.60
C ALA A 208 -24.57 -3.09 -12.64
N GLN A 209 -24.23 -3.99 -13.57
CA GLN A 209 -22.89 -4.52 -13.77
C GLN A 209 -21.92 -3.52 -14.43
N GLU A 210 -22.41 -2.38 -14.93
CA GLU A 210 -21.54 -1.28 -15.37
C GLU A 210 -20.82 -0.62 -14.19
N LEU A 211 -21.29 -0.83 -12.94
CA LEU A 211 -20.59 -0.45 -11.73
C LEU A 211 -19.92 -1.66 -11.06
N SER A 212 -18.69 -1.47 -10.62
CA SER A 212 -17.95 -2.42 -9.79
C SER A 212 -17.53 -1.75 -8.50
N LEU A 213 -17.78 -2.42 -7.39
CA LEU A 213 -17.33 -1.99 -6.06
C LEU A 213 -15.99 -2.67 -5.75
N VAL A 214 -15.02 -1.91 -5.29
CA VAL A 214 -13.74 -2.42 -4.81
C VAL A 214 -13.53 -1.97 -3.39
N VAL A 215 -13.21 -2.91 -2.50
CA VAL A 215 -12.98 -2.63 -1.08
C VAL A 215 -11.61 -3.14 -0.66
N GLN A 216 -10.88 -2.33 0.09
CA GLN A 216 -9.59 -2.66 0.70
C GLN A 216 -9.59 -2.29 2.18
N GLN A 217 -8.89 -3.07 2.99
CA GLN A 217 -8.64 -2.78 4.40
C GLN A 217 -7.18 -2.35 4.57
N ASN A 218 -6.95 -1.22 5.25
CA ASN A 218 -5.61 -0.68 5.60
C ASN A 218 -4.65 -0.54 4.39
N GLY A 219 -5.18 -0.21 3.20
CA GLY A 219 -4.38 -0.06 1.98
C GLY A 219 -3.74 -1.35 1.43
N ARG A 220 -4.13 -2.52 1.94
CA ARG A 220 -3.58 -3.82 1.53
C ARG A 220 -4.19 -4.31 0.23
N LEU A 221 -3.35 -4.76 -0.69
CA LEU A 221 -3.78 -5.34 -1.96
C LEU A 221 -4.12 -6.83 -1.85
N ASP A 222 -3.53 -7.55 -0.89
CA ASP A 222 -3.73 -8.99 -0.69
C ASP A 222 -5.13 -9.34 -0.19
N ASN A 223 -5.81 -8.42 0.51
CA ASN A 223 -7.19 -8.57 0.98
C ASN A 223 -8.21 -7.76 0.18
N ARG A 224 -7.82 -7.24 -0.97
CA ARG A 224 -8.67 -6.45 -1.86
C ARG A 224 -9.78 -7.31 -2.44
N VAL A 225 -11.01 -6.81 -2.40
CA VAL A 225 -12.21 -7.50 -2.87
C VAL A 225 -12.88 -6.69 -3.98
N VAL A 226 -13.26 -7.35 -5.07
CA VAL A 226 -14.05 -6.77 -6.16
C VAL A 226 -15.44 -7.38 -6.16
N VAL A 227 -16.48 -6.55 -6.04
CA VAL A 227 -17.88 -6.97 -6.07
C VAL A 227 -18.56 -6.33 -7.27
N GLU A 228 -18.96 -7.17 -8.23
CA GLU A 228 -19.59 -6.72 -9.48
C GLU A 228 -21.13 -6.74 -9.43
N LYS A 229 -21.71 -7.43 -8.45
CA LYS A 229 -23.16 -7.59 -8.35
C LYS A 229 -23.68 -7.05 -7.03
N PRO A 230 -24.51 -6.01 -7.04
CA PRO A 230 -25.20 -5.55 -5.86
C PRO A 230 -26.21 -6.58 -5.37
N THR A 231 -26.53 -6.52 -4.07
CA THR A 231 -27.59 -7.37 -3.48
C THR A 231 -28.98 -6.86 -3.86
N PHE A 232 -29.14 -5.53 -3.90
CA PHE A 232 -30.39 -4.89 -4.29
C PHE A 232 -30.13 -3.78 -5.29
N ILE A 233 -31.02 -3.65 -6.27
CA ILE A 233 -30.98 -2.66 -7.33
C ILE A 233 -32.24 -1.82 -7.26
N GLU A 234 -32.10 -0.52 -7.01
CA GLU A 234 -33.14 0.50 -7.08
C GLU A 234 -32.80 1.51 -8.19
N PRO A 235 -33.69 2.34 -8.67
CA PRO A 235 -33.48 3.17 -9.88
C PRO A 235 -32.21 4.04 -9.89
N LYS A 236 -31.70 4.44 -8.72
CA LYS A 236 -30.47 5.22 -8.58
C LYS A 236 -29.61 4.76 -7.41
N ARG A 237 -29.96 3.64 -6.79
CA ARG A 237 -29.25 3.15 -5.61
C ARG A 237 -28.93 1.68 -5.79
N LEU A 238 -27.64 1.36 -5.64
CA LEU A 238 -27.11 0.00 -5.63
C LEU A 238 -26.65 -0.33 -4.22
N ARG A 239 -27.18 -1.42 -3.66
CA ARG A 239 -26.86 -1.80 -2.28
C ARG A 239 -26.07 -3.10 -2.26
N TYR A 240 -24.95 -3.08 -1.57
CA TYR A 240 -24.04 -4.20 -1.36
C TYR A 240 -24.09 -4.58 0.13
N THR A 241 -25.18 -5.17 0.56
CA THR A 241 -25.41 -5.60 1.94
C THR A 241 -25.43 -7.12 2.03
N ASN A 242 -25.02 -7.67 3.18
CA ASN A 242 -24.94 -9.12 3.39
C ASN A 242 -24.10 -9.85 2.32
N GLN A 243 -23.06 -9.20 1.84
CA GLN A 243 -22.08 -9.77 0.90
C GLN A 243 -21.00 -10.50 1.69
N LYS A 244 -20.93 -11.84 1.56
CA LYS A 244 -19.88 -12.62 2.23
C LYS A 244 -18.46 -12.23 1.82
N MET A 245 -18.29 -11.68 0.62
CA MET A 245 -17.01 -11.19 0.13
C MET A 245 -16.55 -9.94 0.90
N LEU A 246 -17.47 -9.18 1.50
CA LEU A 246 -17.16 -7.97 2.28
C LEU A 246 -16.99 -8.26 3.78
N ILE A 247 -16.62 -9.49 4.13
CA ILE A 247 -16.24 -9.90 5.48
C ILE A 247 -14.73 -9.98 5.56
N PHE A 248 -14.14 -9.23 6.46
CA PHE A 248 -12.69 -9.11 6.66
C PHE A 248 -12.32 -9.61 8.07
N GLU A 249 -11.11 -10.17 8.22
CA GLU A 249 -10.54 -10.34 9.57
C GLU A 249 -10.40 -8.94 10.20
N GLY A 250 -10.87 -8.76 11.42
CA GLY A 250 -10.68 -7.51 12.15
C GLY A 250 -9.20 -7.22 12.42
N GLY A 251 -8.40 -8.27 12.58
CA GLY A 251 -7.00 -8.12 12.92
C GLY A 251 -6.82 -7.52 14.31
N ASN A 252 -5.76 -6.76 14.50
CA ASN A 252 -5.45 -6.05 15.75
C ASN A 252 -4.87 -4.68 15.43
N GLU A 253 -4.81 -3.79 16.42
CA GLU A 253 -4.15 -2.49 16.31
C GLU A 253 -2.67 -2.68 15.96
N PHE A 254 -2.14 -1.80 15.12
CA PHE A 254 -0.76 -1.85 14.69
C PHE A 254 0.19 -1.60 15.85
N ARG A 255 1.26 -2.37 15.89
CA ARG A 255 2.42 -2.09 16.73
C ARG A 255 3.13 -0.87 16.16
N ARG A 256 3.85 -0.16 17.01
CA ARG A 256 4.63 0.97 16.56
C ARG A 256 5.98 1.02 17.25
N PHE A 257 6.94 1.63 16.57
CA PHE A 257 8.18 2.11 17.19
C PHE A 257 8.54 3.45 16.57
N ASP A 258 9.38 4.21 17.28
CA ASP A 258 9.99 5.41 16.73
C ASP A 258 11.51 5.42 16.92
N SER A 259 12.21 5.86 15.87
CA SER A 259 13.66 5.97 15.80
C SER A 259 14.12 7.41 15.56
N TYR A 260 13.45 8.38 16.18
CA TYR A 260 13.70 9.82 15.95
C TYR A 260 15.08 10.29 16.38
N SER A 261 15.76 9.54 17.23
CA SER A 261 17.10 9.87 17.72
C SER A 261 18.09 8.73 17.51
N THR A 262 19.35 9.05 17.25
CA THR A 262 20.48 8.10 17.26
C THR A 262 21.21 8.10 18.62
N TYR A 263 20.81 8.96 19.56
CA TYR A 263 21.47 9.14 20.87
C TYR A 263 20.73 8.48 22.02
N TYR A 264 19.43 8.34 21.93
CA TYR A 264 18.60 7.68 22.96
C TYR A 264 17.48 6.86 22.31
N ALA A 265 17.08 5.81 23.01
CA ALA A 265 16.04 4.90 22.54
C ALA A 265 14.68 5.61 22.54
N GLY A 266 13.99 5.54 21.42
CA GLY A 266 12.62 5.99 21.27
C GLY A 266 11.61 4.94 21.75
N TYR A 267 10.34 5.16 21.42
CA TYR A 267 9.28 4.23 21.80
C TYR A 267 9.52 2.83 21.21
N HIS A 268 9.37 1.80 22.03
CA HIS A 268 9.54 0.39 21.69
C HIS A 268 10.95 0.02 21.17
N ILE A 269 11.97 0.77 21.54
CA ILE A 269 13.38 0.46 21.30
C ILE A 269 14.04 0.11 22.62
N ASP A 270 14.50 -1.13 22.78
CA ASP A 270 15.28 -1.58 23.94
C ASP A 270 16.65 -0.92 23.99
N ARG A 271 17.34 -0.87 22.83
CA ARG A 271 18.71 -0.38 22.78
C ARG A 271 19.09 0.14 21.41
N LEU A 272 19.85 1.24 21.41
CA LEU A 272 20.61 1.71 20.26
C LEU A 272 22.05 1.20 20.34
N ALA A 273 22.64 0.85 19.22
CA ALA A 273 24.03 0.48 19.08
C ALA A 273 24.65 1.12 17.85
N TYR A 274 25.93 1.41 17.91
CA TYR A 274 26.72 1.84 16.76
C TYR A 274 27.81 0.80 16.53
N ASN A 275 27.80 0.16 15.38
CA ASN A 275 28.71 -0.92 15.06
C ASN A 275 29.15 -0.86 13.59
N GLN A 276 30.45 -0.93 13.34
CA GLN A 276 31.07 -0.95 12.01
C GLN A 276 30.69 0.20 11.07
N GLY A 277 30.27 1.34 11.62
CA GLY A 277 29.85 2.49 10.81
C GLY A 277 28.33 2.68 10.71
N ASP A 278 27.55 1.70 11.18
CA ASP A 278 26.09 1.73 11.09
C ASP A 278 25.42 1.89 12.46
N TYR A 279 24.29 2.56 12.49
CA TYR A 279 23.40 2.60 13.63
C TYR A 279 22.44 1.41 13.61
N HIS A 280 22.21 0.84 14.78
CA HIS A 280 21.29 -0.27 14.99
C HIS A 280 20.27 0.09 16.08
N ALA A 281 19.00 -0.09 15.80
CA ALA A 281 17.90 -0.02 16.74
C ALA A 281 17.38 -1.45 17.02
N LEU A 282 17.60 -1.95 18.22
CA LEU A 282 17.06 -3.22 18.67
C LEU A 282 15.70 -2.93 19.30
N LEU A 283 14.64 -3.41 18.67
CA LEU A 283 13.30 -3.25 19.22
C LEU A 283 13.14 -4.12 20.47
N GLU A 284 12.28 -3.69 21.40
CA GLU A 284 11.79 -4.57 22.46
C GLU A 284 11.19 -5.84 21.81
N ALA A 285 11.42 -6.99 22.45
CA ALA A 285 10.90 -8.25 21.92
C ALA A 285 9.37 -8.28 21.98
N ASP A 286 8.75 -8.49 20.82
CA ASP A 286 7.30 -8.51 20.70
C ASP A 286 6.70 -9.81 21.25
N GLU A 287 5.60 -9.69 21.99
CA GLU A 287 4.84 -10.86 22.38
C GLU A 287 3.75 -11.18 21.34
N ALA A 288 3.55 -12.47 21.05
CA ALA A 288 2.42 -12.90 20.25
C ALA A 288 1.11 -12.61 20.97
N ARG A 289 0.14 -12.03 20.27
CA ARG A 289 -1.18 -11.62 20.78
C ARG A 289 -2.30 -12.55 20.30
N GLY A 290 -2.00 -13.46 19.36
CA GLY A 290 -2.96 -14.33 18.68
C GLY A 290 -3.07 -15.76 19.25
N THR A 291 -3.45 -16.67 18.39
CA THR A 291 -3.74 -18.07 18.79
C THR A 291 -2.52 -18.85 19.26
N ILE A 292 -1.31 -18.51 18.79
CA ILE A 292 -0.07 -19.16 19.25
C ILE A 292 0.26 -18.80 20.71
N ALA A 293 -0.12 -17.62 21.18
CA ALA A 293 0.04 -17.23 22.58
C ALA A 293 -0.79 -18.14 23.51
N LYS A 294 -2.01 -18.47 23.10
CA LYS A 294 -2.91 -19.40 23.83
C LYS A 294 -2.36 -20.82 23.91
N GLY A 295 -1.74 -21.31 22.82
CA GLY A 295 -1.12 -22.64 22.77
C GLY A 295 0.09 -22.79 23.69
N ALA A 296 0.74 -21.70 24.09
CA ALA A 296 1.85 -21.69 25.05
C ALA A 296 1.40 -21.65 26.51
N GLY A 297 0.08 -21.82 26.82
CA GLY A 297 -0.48 -21.74 28.17
C GLY A 297 -0.62 -20.30 28.69
N ARG A 298 -0.39 -19.31 27.83
CA ARG A 298 -0.72 -17.91 28.11
C ARG A 298 -2.14 -17.65 27.62
N GLU A 299 -2.99 -17.07 28.44
CA GLU A 299 -4.20 -16.43 27.94
C GLU A 299 -3.73 -15.34 26.97
N GLY A 300 -4.25 -15.35 25.73
CA GLY A 300 -3.93 -14.30 24.76
C GLY A 300 -4.12 -12.95 25.43
N THR A 301 -3.21 -12.01 25.18
CA THR A 301 -3.36 -10.63 25.68
C THR A 301 -4.72 -10.13 25.27
N PRO A 302 -5.50 -9.53 26.19
CA PRO A 302 -6.78 -8.93 25.82
C PRO A 302 -6.51 -7.86 24.74
N TYR A 303 -7.50 -7.61 23.90
CA TYR A 303 -7.45 -6.50 22.96
C TYR A 303 -7.06 -5.22 23.69
N LEU A 304 -6.00 -4.56 23.21
CA LEU A 304 -5.53 -3.29 23.73
C LEU A 304 -5.89 -2.20 22.73
N THR A 305 -6.63 -1.21 23.16
CA THR A 305 -6.91 -0.01 22.36
C THR A 305 -5.66 0.87 22.38
N GLU A 306 -4.84 0.77 21.37
CA GLU A 306 -3.75 1.72 21.10
C GLU A 306 -4.12 2.56 19.88
N ARG A 307 -3.77 3.84 19.94
CA ARG A 307 -3.89 4.68 18.74
C ARG A 307 -2.72 4.38 17.82
N ASP A 308 -3.02 4.04 16.61
CA ASP A 308 -2.05 3.81 15.57
C ASP A 308 -2.38 4.63 14.29
N ALA A 309 -1.54 4.55 13.29
CA ALA A 309 -1.73 5.22 12.00
C ALA A 309 -2.15 4.24 10.89
N ASN A 310 -2.82 3.12 11.22
CA ASN A 310 -3.29 2.11 10.27
C ASN A 310 -2.20 1.60 9.31
N GLY A 311 -1.01 1.31 9.87
CA GLY A 311 0.12 0.76 9.14
C GLY A 311 0.99 1.80 8.43
N GLN A 312 0.68 3.08 8.53
CA GLN A 312 1.46 4.16 7.92
C GLN A 312 2.77 4.42 8.68
N TRP A 313 3.65 5.17 8.06
CA TRP A 313 4.93 5.59 8.62
C TRP A 313 5.28 7.01 8.19
N ILE A 314 6.14 7.65 8.96
CA ILE A 314 6.65 8.99 8.69
C ILE A 314 8.17 9.02 8.85
N VAL A 315 8.86 9.81 8.03
CA VAL A 315 10.24 10.22 8.30
C VAL A 315 10.23 11.34 9.32
N ASN A 316 11.01 11.19 10.37
CA ASN A 316 11.20 12.22 11.36
C ASN A 316 12.55 12.06 12.07
N CYS A 317 13.16 13.18 12.45
CA CYS A 317 14.43 13.25 13.16
C CYS A 317 14.39 14.44 14.13
N GLU A 318 14.62 14.21 15.41
CA GLU A 318 14.60 15.29 16.43
C GLU A 318 15.78 16.27 16.33
N LYS A 319 16.82 15.87 15.59
CA LYS A 319 18.05 16.66 15.46
C LYS A 319 17.85 17.91 14.60
N THR A 320 16.89 17.90 13.68
CA THR A 320 16.76 18.90 12.62
C THR A 320 15.33 18.97 12.08
N ASP A 321 15.00 20.11 11.48
CA ASP A 321 13.77 20.29 10.71
C ASP A 321 13.95 19.83 9.23
N TYR A 322 15.20 19.58 8.79
CA TYR A 322 15.53 19.10 7.42
C TYR A 322 15.52 17.56 7.37
N VAL A 323 14.39 16.98 7.73
CA VAL A 323 14.27 15.51 7.90
C VAL A 323 14.55 14.73 6.62
N ASP A 324 14.28 15.29 5.46
CA ASP A 324 14.45 14.61 4.18
C ASP A 324 15.92 14.40 3.80
N THR A 325 16.82 15.26 4.29
CA THR A 325 18.26 15.21 3.98
C THR A 325 19.16 14.95 5.19
N GLU A 326 18.66 15.08 6.42
CA GLU A 326 19.46 14.88 7.62
C GLU A 326 19.00 13.72 8.53
N ALA A 327 17.91 13.02 8.18
CA ALA A 327 17.53 11.80 8.87
C ALA A 327 18.45 10.64 8.49
N GLU A 328 18.95 9.91 9.50
CA GLU A 328 19.91 8.82 9.34
C GLU A 328 19.21 7.51 8.92
N TYR A 329 19.93 6.65 8.22
CA TYR A 329 19.51 5.27 7.97
C TYR A 329 19.99 4.37 9.10
N ILE A 330 19.10 3.52 9.60
CA ILE A 330 19.29 2.69 10.78
C ILE A 330 18.90 1.25 10.48
N TRP A 331 19.70 0.29 10.92
CA TRP A 331 19.33 -1.12 10.94
C TRP A 331 18.35 -1.40 12.10
N VAL A 332 17.11 -1.70 11.78
CA VAL A 332 16.06 -2.01 12.75
C VAL A 332 15.94 -3.52 12.90
N HIS A 333 16.07 -4.01 14.14
CA HIS A 333 15.99 -5.42 14.51
C HIS A 333 14.60 -5.74 15.06
N PHE A 334 13.79 -6.45 14.29
CA PHE A 334 12.51 -6.99 14.73
C PHE A 334 12.72 -8.36 15.34
N VAL A 335 12.17 -8.60 16.54
CA VAL A 335 12.31 -9.85 17.28
C VAL A 335 10.95 -10.29 17.81
N LEU A 336 10.53 -11.52 17.42
CA LEU A 336 9.30 -12.15 17.88
C LEU A 336 9.62 -13.53 18.52
N PRO A 337 9.68 -13.64 19.85
CA PRO A 337 9.92 -14.90 20.53
C PRO A 337 8.76 -15.88 20.34
N VAL A 338 9.08 -17.06 19.79
CA VAL A 338 8.13 -18.15 19.59
C VAL A 338 8.88 -19.46 19.87
N GLN A 339 8.42 -20.25 20.85
CA GLN A 339 9.14 -21.43 21.33
C GLN A 339 9.45 -22.49 20.28
N GLN A 340 8.61 -22.57 19.24
CA GLN A 340 8.79 -23.49 18.12
C GLN A 340 8.39 -22.78 16.82
N PRO A 341 9.07 -23.05 15.70
CA PRO A 341 8.71 -22.44 14.42
C PRO A 341 7.28 -22.82 14.02
N LEU A 342 6.56 -21.91 13.42
CA LEU A 342 5.24 -22.16 12.89
C LEU A 342 5.32 -23.13 11.70
N MET A 343 4.80 -24.32 11.88
CA MET A 343 4.89 -25.38 10.88
C MET A 343 4.16 -24.98 9.58
N ASN A 344 4.88 -25.08 8.45
CA ASN A 344 4.38 -24.78 7.12
C ASN A 344 3.85 -23.34 6.92
N MET A 345 4.30 -22.39 7.73
CA MET A 345 3.94 -20.99 7.64
C MET A 345 5.20 -20.13 7.50
N GLN A 346 5.12 -19.14 6.65
CA GLN A 346 6.08 -18.04 6.58
C GLN A 346 5.56 -16.88 7.44
N VAL A 347 6.47 -16.16 8.09
CA VAL A 347 6.16 -15.01 8.94
C VAL A 347 6.75 -13.76 8.30
N TYR A 348 5.99 -12.69 8.25
CA TYR A 348 6.38 -11.42 7.65
C TYR A 348 6.11 -10.26 8.60
N VAL A 349 6.98 -9.27 8.58
CA VAL A 349 6.65 -7.94 9.09
C VAL A 349 5.94 -7.18 7.96
N GLY A 350 4.75 -6.66 8.21
CA GLY A 350 3.96 -5.95 7.21
C GLY A 350 3.50 -4.59 7.69
N GLY A 351 3.05 -3.78 6.75
CA GLY A 351 2.66 -2.38 6.89
C GLY A 351 3.15 -1.58 5.69
N ASP A 352 2.81 -0.30 5.64
CA ASP A 352 3.23 0.58 4.55
C ASP A 352 4.76 0.74 4.47
N LEU A 353 5.50 0.47 5.56
CA LEU A 353 6.97 0.47 5.57
C LEU A 353 7.58 -0.54 4.56
N PHE A 354 6.81 -1.55 4.15
CA PHE A 354 7.15 -2.49 3.09
C PHE A 354 6.15 -2.43 1.93
N TYR A 355 5.47 -1.30 1.76
CA TYR A 355 4.46 -1.07 0.70
C TYR A 355 3.33 -2.11 0.70
N ASN A 356 2.99 -2.66 1.87
CA ASN A 356 2.03 -3.77 2.02
C ASN A 356 2.35 -4.98 1.12
N GLN A 357 3.63 -5.23 0.84
CA GLN A 357 4.09 -6.39 0.10
C GLN A 357 4.71 -7.43 1.05
N TYR A 358 4.70 -8.69 0.59
CA TYR A 358 5.22 -9.82 1.34
C TYR A 358 6.25 -10.56 0.48
N THR A 359 7.50 -10.18 0.65
CA THR A 359 8.65 -10.63 -0.14
C THR A 359 9.75 -11.18 0.76
N ALA A 360 10.86 -11.62 0.17
CA ALA A 360 12.03 -12.03 0.94
C ALA A 360 12.61 -10.89 1.81
N ASN A 361 12.36 -9.62 1.45
CA ASN A 361 12.92 -8.46 2.15
C ASN A 361 12.27 -8.22 3.53
N ASN A 362 11.06 -8.71 3.76
CA ASN A 362 10.33 -8.57 5.02
C ASN A 362 9.88 -9.92 5.60
N MET A 363 10.39 -11.03 5.05
CA MET A 363 10.17 -12.37 5.58
C MET A 363 11.11 -12.62 6.75
N MET A 364 10.56 -12.93 7.91
CA MET A 364 11.31 -13.25 9.11
C MET A 364 11.95 -14.64 9.04
N GLN A 365 13.12 -14.79 9.63
CA GLN A 365 13.81 -16.05 9.78
C GLN A 365 13.69 -16.55 11.22
N TYR A 366 13.51 -17.86 11.40
CA TYR A 366 13.49 -18.47 12.72
C TYR A 366 14.88 -18.90 13.15
N ASP A 367 15.30 -18.43 14.30
CA ASP A 367 16.52 -18.86 14.99
C ASP A 367 16.17 -19.84 16.10
N ALA A 368 16.68 -21.05 15.98
CA ALA A 368 16.42 -22.13 16.93
C ALA A 368 17.17 -21.96 18.27
N GLU A 369 18.26 -21.21 18.30
CA GLU A 369 19.03 -20.96 19.53
C GLU A 369 18.31 -19.96 20.43
N THR A 370 17.88 -18.83 19.86
CA THR A 370 17.14 -17.79 20.57
C THR A 370 15.65 -18.10 20.66
N LYS A 371 15.14 -19.09 19.92
CA LYS A 371 13.71 -19.45 19.79
C LYS A 371 12.87 -18.24 19.41
N SER A 372 13.31 -17.53 18.40
CA SER A 372 12.67 -16.30 17.93
C SER A 372 12.66 -16.22 16.42
N TYR A 373 11.61 -15.62 15.88
CA TYR A 373 11.67 -15.06 14.53
C TYR A 373 12.37 -13.71 14.58
N TYR A 374 13.21 -13.46 13.59
CA TYR A 374 13.89 -12.18 13.49
C TYR A 374 13.91 -11.65 12.06
N LEU A 375 13.95 -10.32 11.93
CA LEU A 375 14.15 -9.59 10.69
C LEU A 375 15.06 -8.39 10.94
N LEU A 376 15.97 -8.15 10.01
CA LEU A 376 16.79 -6.95 9.98
C LEU A 376 16.36 -6.09 8.79
N ALA A 377 15.91 -4.87 9.05
CA ALA A 377 15.45 -3.92 8.03
C ALA A 377 16.25 -2.63 8.09
N TYR A 378 16.66 -2.11 6.93
CA TYR A 378 17.38 -0.84 6.83
C TYR A 378 16.40 0.28 6.51
N LEU A 379 16.07 1.10 7.51
CA LEU A 379 15.03 2.10 7.47
C LEU A 379 15.60 3.49 7.80
N LYS A 380 15.01 4.53 7.23
CA LYS A 380 15.31 5.92 7.59
C LYS A 380 14.74 6.25 8.96
N GLN A 381 15.34 7.16 9.72
CA GLN A 381 14.77 7.62 11.00
C GLN A 381 13.30 8.04 10.83
N GLY A 382 12.45 7.58 11.73
CA GLY A 382 11.02 7.84 11.61
C GLY A 382 10.18 7.12 12.65
N GLY A 383 8.87 7.27 12.50
CA GLY A 383 7.85 6.54 13.24
C GLY A 383 7.16 5.54 12.32
N TYR A 384 7.05 4.30 12.76
CA TYR A 384 6.62 3.19 11.94
C TYR A 384 5.54 2.36 12.61
N ASN A 385 4.49 2.01 11.85
CA ASN A 385 3.47 1.06 12.25
C ASN A 385 3.68 -0.28 11.52
N TYR A 386 3.53 -1.40 12.23
CA TYR A 386 3.74 -2.73 11.68
C TYR A 386 2.88 -3.79 12.38
N LEU A 387 2.65 -4.90 11.68
CA LEU A 387 2.04 -6.12 12.20
C LEU A 387 2.79 -7.35 11.69
N TYR A 388 2.64 -8.47 12.39
CA TYR A 388 3.16 -9.75 11.97
C TYR A 388 2.10 -10.54 11.23
N TYR A 389 2.38 -10.85 9.97
CA TYR A 389 1.52 -11.63 9.10
C TYR A 389 2.06 -13.04 8.93
N THR A 390 1.16 -14.00 8.77
CA THR A 390 1.52 -15.37 8.43
C THR A 390 0.93 -15.76 7.10
N LYS A 391 1.64 -16.61 6.37
CA LYS A 391 1.19 -17.19 5.10
C LYS A 391 1.46 -18.68 5.08
N ALA A 392 0.43 -19.49 5.06
CA ALA A 392 0.54 -20.91 4.75
C ALA A 392 0.56 -21.15 3.23
N ALA A 393 1.04 -22.30 2.80
CA ALA A 393 1.06 -22.65 1.39
C ALA A 393 -0.36 -22.64 0.82
N ASN A 394 -0.58 -21.90 -0.28
CA ASN A 394 -1.87 -21.75 -0.96
C ASN A 394 -2.98 -21.03 -0.17
N GLU A 395 -2.65 -20.34 0.91
CA GLU A 395 -3.60 -19.56 1.70
C GLU A 395 -3.34 -18.05 1.53
N GLN A 396 -4.32 -17.25 1.94
CA GLN A 396 -4.19 -15.81 2.03
C GLN A 396 -3.35 -15.43 3.27
N MET A 397 -2.88 -14.19 3.29
CA MET A 397 -2.22 -13.64 4.47
C MET A 397 -3.20 -13.56 5.64
N SER A 398 -2.77 -13.95 6.84
CA SER A 398 -3.57 -13.90 8.05
C SER A 398 -2.81 -13.27 9.22
N LEU A 399 -3.53 -12.52 10.05
CA LEU A 399 -3.04 -11.96 11.32
C LEU A 399 -3.34 -12.89 12.50
N LEU A 400 -4.28 -13.80 12.34
CA LEU A 400 -4.86 -14.62 13.42
C LEU A 400 -3.83 -15.37 14.26
N PRO A 401 -2.78 -16.03 13.71
CA PRO A 401 -1.84 -16.78 14.53
C PRO A 401 -1.04 -15.93 15.50
N ILE A 402 -0.53 -14.79 15.06
CA ILE A 402 0.41 -13.95 15.83
C ILE A 402 -0.29 -12.76 16.49
N GLU A 403 -1.11 -12.04 15.73
CA GLU A 403 -1.74 -10.80 16.21
C GLU A 403 -3.14 -11.02 16.80
N GLY A 404 -3.80 -12.12 16.43
CA GLY A 404 -5.21 -12.33 16.73
C GLY A 404 -6.12 -11.61 15.74
N SER A 405 -7.42 -11.62 16.04
CA SER A 405 -8.40 -10.90 15.23
C SER A 405 -9.57 -10.50 16.12
N TYR A 406 -9.91 -9.21 16.12
CA TYR A 406 -10.85 -8.58 17.03
C TYR A 406 -11.76 -7.64 16.24
N TRP A 407 -13.07 -7.71 16.48
CA TRP A 407 -14.02 -6.82 15.81
C TRP A 407 -13.87 -5.34 16.22
N GLN A 408 -13.26 -5.09 17.38
CA GLN A 408 -13.04 -3.76 17.95
C GLN A 408 -11.95 -2.95 17.22
N THR A 409 -11.10 -3.63 16.45
CA THR A 409 -9.96 -3.01 15.75
C THR A 409 -10.43 -1.86 14.88
N GLU A 410 -9.80 -0.69 15.02
CA GLU A 410 -10.08 0.50 14.22
C GLU A 410 -9.39 0.42 12.86
N ASN A 411 -9.98 -0.36 11.95
CA ASN A 411 -9.46 -0.49 10.60
C ASN A 411 -9.94 0.64 9.69
N GLU A 412 -9.06 1.05 8.77
CA GLU A 412 -9.40 1.93 7.66
C GLU A 412 -9.87 1.10 6.46
N TYR A 413 -11.05 1.39 5.95
CA TYR A 413 -11.58 0.78 4.73
C TYR A 413 -11.68 1.82 3.62
N THR A 414 -11.09 1.49 2.47
CA THR A 414 -11.27 2.24 1.24
C THR A 414 -12.30 1.54 0.37
N VAL A 415 -13.31 2.29 -0.06
CA VAL A 415 -14.38 1.84 -0.95
C VAL A 415 -14.30 2.65 -2.23
N ASP A 416 -13.96 1.99 -3.32
CA ASP A 416 -13.82 2.56 -4.66
C ASP A 416 -14.96 2.08 -5.56
N VAL A 417 -15.58 2.97 -6.33
CA VAL A 417 -16.62 2.64 -7.30
C VAL A 417 -16.13 2.94 -8.70
N TYR A 418 -16.01 1.88 -9.50
CA TYR A 418 -15.60 1.98 -10.90
C TYR A 418 -16.81 1.86 -11.82
N PHE A 419 -16.86 2.70 -12.84
CA PHE A 419 -17.87 2.70 -13.87
C PHE A 419 -17.27 2.39 -15.23
N ARG A 420 -17.78 1.32 -15.85
CA ARG A 420 -17.40 0.92 -17.20
C ARG A 420 -18.66 0.68 -18.04
N PRO A 421 -19.19 1.71 -18.71
CA PRO A 421 -20.35 1.55 -19.57
C PRO A 421 -20.05 0.63 -20.75
N PHE A 422 -21.08 0.00 -21.28
CA PHE A 422 -20.95 -0.90 -22.42
C PHE A 422 -20.25 -0.20 -23.60
N GLY A 423 -19.17 -0.82 -24.09
CA GLY A 423 -18.33 -0.30 -25.18
C GLY A 423 -17.20 0.63 -24.73
N ALA A 424 -17.10 0.97 -23.44
CA ALA A 424 -15.96 1.70 -22.91
C ALA A 424 -14.70 0.83 -22.85
N ARG A 425 -13.54 1.47 -23.04
CA ARG A 425 -12.24 0.77 -23.11
C ARG A 425 -11.49 0.78 -21.77
N TYR A 426 -11.93 1.58 -20.79
CA TYR A 426 -11.28 1.71 -19.49
C TYR A 426 -12.30 1.87 -18.35
N ASP A 427 -11.86 1.62 -17.14
CA ASP A 427 -12.62 1.78 -15.91
C ASP A 427 -12.45 3.21 -15.38
N ARG A 428 -13.54 3.98 -15.29
CA ARG A 428 -13.55 5.30 -14.63
C ARG A 428 -13.75 5.10 -13.14
N LEU A 429 -12.93 5.70 -12.31
CA LEU A 429 -13.13 5.74 -10.86
C LEU A 429 -14.07 6.90 -10.54
N VAL A 430 -15.36 6.59 -10.32
CA VAL A 430 -16.43 7.59 -10.20
C VAL A 430 -16.83 7.91 -8.75
N GLY A 431 -16.23 7.23 -7.79
CA GLY A 431 -16.40 7.53 -6.38
C GLY A 431 -15.39 6.81 -5.51
N LYS A 432 -15.01 7.47 -4.42
CA LYS A 432 -14.12 6.95 -3.39
C LYS A 432 -14.61 7.37 -2.02
N LYS A 433 -14.61 6.44 -1.08
CA LYS A 433 -14.94 6.69 0.32
C LYS A 433 -13.93 5.98 1.21
N ILE A 434 -13.38 6.71 2.16
CA ILE A 434 -12.59 6.14 3.26
C ILE A 434 -13.47 6.18 4.50
N THR A 435 -13.55 5.05 5.22
CA THR A 435 -14.32 4.90 6.46
C THR A 435 -13.52 4.09 7.49
N ARG A 436 -13.77 4.34 8.75
CA ARG A 436 -13.19 3.62 9.89
C ARG A 436 -14.28 3.07 10.79
#